data_d4723f3aa0754b76e4251a42b9f06441
#
_entry.id   d4723f3aa0754b76e4251a42b9f06441
#
_cell.length_a   1.000
_cell.length_b   1.000
_cell.length_c   1.000
_cell.angle_alpha   90.00
_cell.angle_beta   90.00
_cell.angle_gamma   90.00
#
_symmetry.space_group_name_H-M   'P 1'
#
loop_
_entity.id
_entity.type
_entity.pdbx_description
1 polymer ?
#
loop_
_entity_poly.entity_id
_entity_poly.type
_entity_poly.pdbx_seq_one_letter_code
_entity_poly.pdbx_strand_id
1 'polypeptide(L)'
;MKIDQEYLKGLLEAFESAVNPTTDIKELSAAGFPYQTDEFVFHMRLLEDRGLIEGLGSGSGFGYTQTRATYSWAVVPLRLTADGHDFIEALKQKEVWQTIKTDFKDASLATMVSAARSLAEGFAKKKVKDITGIDL
;
A
#
# COMPACT_ATOMS: atom_id res chain seq x y z
N MET A 1 4.26 15.80 -7.80
CA MET A 1 3.08 15.16 -7.14
C MET A 1 3.42 14.82 -5.70
N LYS A 2 2.41 14.70 -4.89
CA LYS A 2 2.55 14.31 -3.47
C LYS A 2 1.69 13.09 -3.19
N ILE A 3 2.02 12.36 -2.12
CA ILE A 3 1.21 11.22 -1.69
C ILE A 3 -0.17 11.72 -1.27
N ASP A 4 -1.19 11.10 -1.85
CA ASP A 4 -2.57 11.22 -1.40
C ASP A 4 -2.84 10.01 -0.50
N GLN A 5 -2.94 10.24 0.81
CA GLN A 5 -3.07 9.16 1.79
C GLN A 5 -4.37 8.36 1.62
N GLU A 6 -5.46 9.03 1.28
CA GLU A 6 -6.73 8.34 1.03
C GLU A 6 -6.63 7.43 -0.20
N TYR A 7 -6.02 7.96 -1.28
CA TYR A 7 -5.79 7.19 -2.49
C TYR A 7 -4.90 5.97 -2.20
N LEU A 8 -3.79 6.19 -1.50
CA LEU A 8 -2.84 5.13 -1.15
C LEU A 8 -3.51 4.01 -0.36
N LYS A 9 -4.28 4.37 0.67
CA LYS A 9 -5.00 3.39 1.49
C LYS A 9 -6.01 2.62 0.65
N GLY A 10 -6.80 3.33 -0.16
CA GLY A 10 -7.79 2.69 -1.04
C GLY A 10 -7.16 1.75 -2.05
N LEU A 11 -6.01 2.13 -2.62
CA LEU A 11 -5.28 1.29 -3.57
C LEU A 11 -4.77 0.01 -2.90
N LEU A 12 -4.22 0.12 -1.70
CA LEU A 12 -3.76 -1.04 -0.92
C LEU A 12 -4.93 -1.95 -0.55
N GLU A 13 -6.07 -1.37 -0.19
CA GLU A 13 -7.29 -2.15 0.08
C GLU A 13 -7.79 -2.88 -1.17
N ALA A 14 -7.66 -2.27 -2.34
CA ALA A 14 -8.01 -2.92 -3.61
C ALA A 14 -7.13 -4.14 -3.88
N PHE A 15 -5.83 -4.05 -3.58
CA PHE A 15 -4.94 -5.21 -3.63
C PHE A 15 -5.38 -6.30 -2.67
N GLU A 16 -5.66 -5.93 -1.43
CA GLU A 16 -6.04 -6.87 -0.37
C GLU A 16 -7.35 -7.59 -0.68
N SER A 17 -8.29 -6.90 -1.33
CA SER A 17 -9.62 -7.42 -1.65
C SER A 17 -9.64 -8.36 -2.87
N ALA A 18 -8.49 -8.58 -3.52
CA ALA A 18 -8.43 -9.47 -4.67
C ALA A 18 -8.88 -10.89 -4.28
N VAL A 19 -9.67 -11.51 -5.16
CA VAL A 19 -10.20 -12.85 -4.92
C VAL A 19 -9.10 -13.91 -5.00
N ASN A 20 -8.11 -13.67 -5.85
CA ASN A 20 -6.97 -14.56 -6.06
C ASN A 20 -5.72 -14.03 -5.37
N PRO A 21 -4.67 -14.85 -5.22
CA PRO A 21 -3.41 -14.39 -4.63
C PRO A 21 -2.74 -13.24 -5.38
N THR A 22 -3.11 -13.03 -6.65
CA THR A 22 -2.62 -11.91 -7.45
C THR A 22 -3.78 -11.10 -8.00
N THR A 23 -3.50 -9.84 -8.32
CA THR A 23 -4.41 -8.96 -9.05
C THR A 23 -3.66 -8.45 -10.30
N ASP A 24 -4.21 -7.45 -10.98
CA ASP A 24 -3.55 -6.78 -12.10
C ASP A 24 -4.11 -5.37 -12.28
N ILE A 25 -3.52 -4.60 -13.21
CA ILE A 25 -3.93 -3.21 -13.43
C ILE A 25 -5.38 -3.07 -13.89
N LYS A 26 -5.93 -4.08 -14.56
CA LYS A 26 -7.33 -4.04 -15.00
C LYS A 26 -8.28 -4.25 -13.84
N GLU A 27 -7.97 -5.19 -12.95
CA GLU A 27 -8.76 -5.42 -11.74
C GLU A 27 -8.70 -4.20 -10.81
N LEU A 28 -7.52 -3.59 -10.66
CA LEU A 28 -7.38 -2.38 -9.86
C LEU A 28 -8.19 -1.23 -10.46
N SER A 29 -8.20 -1.10 -11.79
CA SER A 29 -9.01 -0.10 -12.47
C SER A 29 -10.49 -0.31 -12.21
N ALA A 30 -10.95 -1.55 -12.26
CA ALA A 30 -12.34 -1.89 -11.97
C ALA A 30 -12.72 -1.60 -10.52
N ALA A 31 -11.74 -1.63 -9.62
CA ALA A 31 -11.94 -1.28 -8.21
C ALA A 31 -11.91 0.23 -7.93
N GLY A 32 -11.78 1.04 -8.97
CA GLY A 32 -11.81 2.51 -8.83
C GLY A 32 -10.46 3.19 -8.96
N PHE A 33 -9.42 2.47 -9.41
CA PHE A 33 -8.05 2.99 -9.54
C PHE A 33 -7.56 2.85 -10.99
N PRO A 34 -8.05 3.72 -11.90
CA PRO A 34 -7.68 3.65 -13.31
C PRO A 34 -6.17 3.72 -13.51
N TYR A 35 -5.63 2.74 -14.22
CA TYR A 35 -4.18 2.61 -14.35
C TYR A 35 -3.55 3.67 -15.26
N GLN A 36 -4.31 4.26 -16.17
CA GLN A 36 -3.80 5.26 -17.11
C GLN A 36 -3.88 6.67 -16.55
N THR A 37 -3.50 6.84 -15.29
CA THR A 37 -3.48 8.14 -14.61
C THR A 37 -2.11 8.37 -13.97
N ASP A 38 -1.74 9.64 -13.85
CA ASP A 38 -0.49 10.01 -13.18
C ASP A 38 -0.51 9.60 -11.70
N GLU A 39 -1.68 9.71 -11.05
CA GLU A 39 -1.86 9.30 -9.66
C GLU A 39 -1.55 7.83 -9.47
N PHE A 40 -2.04 6.98 -10.37
CA PHE A 40 -1.79 5.54 -10.31
C PHE A 40 -0.31 5.24 -10.44
N VAL A 41 0.33 5.78 -11.48
CA VAL A 41 1.76 5.56 -11.73
C VAL A 41 2.60 6.04 -10.55
N PHE A 42 2.33 7.24 -10.05
CA PHE A 42 3.06 7.82 -8.93
C PHE A 42 2.99 6.93 -7.68
N HIS A 43 1.79 6.55 -7.28
CA HIS A 43 1.61 5.75 -6.07
C HIS A 43 2.12 4.32 -6.22
N MET A 44 1.92 3.70 -7.39
CA MET A 44 2.42 2.35 -7.65
C MET A 44 3.95 2.30 -7.61
N ARG A 45 4.61 3.32 -8.16
CA ARG A 45 6.08 3.40 -8.11
C ARG A 45 6.60 3.48 -6.68
N LEU A 46 5.96 4.30 -5.84
CA LEU A 46 6.36 4.40 -4.43
C LEU A 46 6.16 3.08 -3.70
N LEU A 47 5.03 2.41 -3.93
CA LEU A 47 4.75 1.12 -3.31
C LEU A 47 5.78 0.07 -3.74
N GLU A 48 6.14 0.05 -5.00
CA GLU A 48 7.14 -0.87 -5.51
C GLU A 48 8.52 -0.57 -4.96
N ASP A 49 8.91 0.72 -4.95
CA ASP A 49 10.22 1.16 -4.44
C ASP A 49 10.42 0.75 -2.98
N ARG A 50 9.36 0.74 -2.19
CA ARG A 50 9.40 0.37 -0.78
C ARG A 50 9.13 -1.11 -0.54
N GLY A 51 9.02 -1.91 -1.60
CA GLY A 51 8.80 -3.34 -1.47
C GLY A 51 7.46 -3.71 -0.87
N LEU A 52 6.43 -2.86 -1.04
CA LEU A 52 5.10 -3.13 -0.53
C LEU A 52 4.23 -3.88 -1.53
N ILE A 53 4.55 -3.76 -2.81
CA ILE A 53 3.94 -4.53 -3.90
C ILE A 53 5.02 -5.16 -4.75
N GLU A 54 4.65 -6.19 -5.50
CA GLU A 54 5.55 -6.91 -6.41
C GLU A 54 4.83 -7.29 -7.68
N GLY A 55 5.51 -7.08 -8.82
CA GLY A 55 5.05 -7.61 -10.11
C GLY A 55 5.70 -8.96 -10.38
N LEU A 56 4.91 -9.92 -10.81
CA LEU A 56 5.34 -11.30 -11.05
C LEU A 56 5.52 -11.63 -12.54
N GLY A 57 5.56 -10.60 -13.39
CA GLY A 57 5.82 -10.78 -14.82
C GLY A 57 7.29 -11.06 -15.12
N SER A 58 7.58 -11.38 -16.36
CA SER A 58 8.94 -11.64 -16.83
C SER A 58 9.81 -10.37 -16.90
N GLY A 59 9.18 -9.20 -16.95
CA GLY A 59 9.88 -7.91 -16.85
C GLY A 59 9.82 -7.38 -15.43
N SER A 60 10.46 -6.24 -15.20
CA SER A 60 10.40 -5.56 -13.92
C SER A 60 9.12 -4.72 -13.79
N GLY A 61 8.68 -4.49 -12.57
CA GLY A 61 7.66 -3.52 -12.27
C GLY A 61 6.22 -4.03 -12.39
N PHE A 62 5.31 -3.07 -12.43
CA PHE A 62 3.87 -3.35 -12.39
C PHE A 62 3.20 -3.29 -13.77
N GLY A 63 4.00 -3.34 -14.83
CA GLY A 63 3.46 -3.37 -16.19
C GLY A 63 3.59 -2.04 -16.96
N TYR A 64 4.04 -0.98 -16.33
CA TYR A 64 4.25 0.31 -16.97
C TYR A 64 5.69 0.44 -17.47
N THR A 65 5.85 0.77 -18.74
CA THR A 65 7.17 1.02 -19.34
C THR A 65 7.15 2.39 -19.99
N GLN A 66 8.12 3.22 -19.64
CA GLN A 66 8.28 4.55 -20.21
C GLN A 66 9.62 4.67 -20.87
N THR A 67 9.61 5.09 -22.14
CA THR A 67 10.81 5.42 -22.89
C THR A 67 10.82 6.92 -23.20
N ARG A 68 11.89 7.39 -23.85
CA ARG A 68 12.01 8.80 -24.21
C ARG A 68 10.86 9.29 -25.10
N ALA A 69 10.35 8.43 -25.98
CA ALA A 69 9.38 8.81 -27.00
C ALA A 69 7.95 8.33 -26.70
N THR A 70 7.80 7.34 -25.81
CA THR A 70 6.49 6.71 -25.63
C THR A 70 6.41 5.99 -24.27
N TYR A 71 5.21 5.57 -23.92
CA TYR A 71 4.97 4.69 -22.79
C TYR A 71 4.02 3.57 -23.22
N SER A 72 4.08 2.46 -22.51
CA SER A 72 3.22 1.32 -22.77
C SER A 72 2.84 0.62 -21.48
N TRP A 73 1.76 -0.16 -21.57
CA TRP A 73 1.22 -0.92 -20.46
C TRP A 73 1.12 -2.40 -20.83
N ALA A 74 1.50 -3.26 -19.89
CA ALA A 74 1.29 -4.69 -19.99
C ALA A 74 0.55 -5.16 -18.74
N VAL A 75 -0.35 -6.11 -18.91
CA VAL A 75 -1.07 -6.72 -17.80
C VAL A 75 -0.19 -7.82 -17.22
N VAL A 76 0.32 -7.59 -16.02
CA VAL A 76 1.16 -8.57 -15.31
C VAL A 76 0.51 -8.89 -13.96
N PRO A 77 0.72 -10.11 -13.43
CA PRO A 77 0.24 -10.42 -12.09
C PRO A 77 0.93 -9.56 -11.05
N LEU A 78 0.17 -8.99 -10.13
CA LEU A 78 0.64 -8.10 -9.06
C LEU A 78 0.18 -8.66 -7.73
N ARG A 79 0.97 -8.44 -6.68
CA ARG A 79 0.57 -8.81 -5.33
C ARG A 79 1.11 -7.83 -4.29
N LEU A 80 0.47 -7.79 -3.13
CA LEU A 80 1.07 -7.20 -1.95
C LEU A 80 2.16 -8.13 -1.45
N THR A 81 3.28 -7.55 -1.02
CA THR A 81 4.29 -8.30 -0.25
C THR A 81 3.78 -8.49 1.19
N ALA A 82 4.50 -9.29 1.98
CA ALA A 82 4.19 -9.41 3.41
C ALA A 82 4.19 -8.03 4.08
N ASP A 83 5.19 -7.20 3.76
CA ASP A 83 5.26 -5.83 4.30
C ASP A 83 4.07 -4.97 3.84
N GLY A 84 3.62 -5.15 2.60
CA GLY A 84 2.44 -4.47 2.09
C GLY A 84 1.17 -4.87 2.83
N HIS A 85 1.00 -6.15 3.12
CA HIS A 85 -0.10 -6.66 3.92
C HIS A 85 -0.06 -6.10 5.35
N ASP A 86 1.11 -6.10 5.98
CA ASP A 86 1.27 -5.57 7.33
C ASP A 86 0.91 -4.08 7.37
N PHE A 87 1.32 -3.34 6.36
CA PHE A 87 1.05 -1.91 6.28
C PHE A 87 -0.46 -1.63 6.17
N ILE A 88 -1.16 -2.29 5.24
CA ILE A 88 -2.60 -2.04 5.09
C ILE A 88 -3.37 -2.51 6.33
N GLU A 89 -2.98 -3.63 6.94
CA GLU A 89 -3.61 -4.08 8.17
C GLU A 89 -3.47 -3.05 9.29
N ALA A 90 -2.30 -2.43 9.42
CA ALA A 90 -2.08 -1.35 10.38
C ALA A 90 -2.97 -0.15 10.07
N LEU A 91 -3.02 0.29 8.80
CA LEU A 91 -3.83 1.45 8.39
C LEU A 91 -5.33 1.23 8.56
N LYS A 92 -5.80 -0.01 8.55
CA LYS A 92 -7.22 -0.32 8.75
C LYS A 92 -7.65 -0.14 10.21
N GLN A 93 -6.72 -0.12 11.15
CA GLN A 93 -7.03 0.18 12.54
C GLN A 93 -7.36 1.67 12.67
N LYS A 94 -8.51 1.97 13.22
CA LYS A 94 -9.04 3.33 13.27
C LYS A 94 -8.08 4.31 13.92
N GLU A 95 -7.50 3.94 15.06
CA GLU A 95 -6.58 4.80 15.80
C GLU A 95 -5.29 5.06 15.04
N VAL A 96 -4.76 4.04 14.36
CA VAL A 96 -3.57 4.17 13.51
C VAL A 96 -3.87 5.14 12.38
N TRP A 97 -4.98 4.93 11.66
CA TRP A 97 -5.34 5.77 10.53
C TRP A 97 -5.55 7.23 10.93
N GLN A 98 -6.24 7.48 12.03
CA GLN A 98 -6.45 8.83 12.53
C GLN A 98 -5.13 9.53 12.85
N THR A 99 -4.20 8.83 13.49
CA THR A 99 -2.89 9.38 13.82
C THR A 99 -2.08 9.68 12.55
N ILE A 100 -2.07 8.77 11.58
CA ILE A 100 -1.37 8.96 10.31
C ILE A 100 -1.90 10.20 9.58
N LYS A 101 -3.21 10.35 9.47
CA LYS A 101 -3.83 11.50 8.77
C LYS A 101 -3.57 12.82 9.48
N THR A 102 -3.51 12.82 10.79
CA THR A 102 -3.38 14.05 11.58
C THR A 102 -1.92 14.43 11.77
N ASP A 103 -1.11 13.50 12.27
CA ASP A 103 0.26 13.81 12.72
C ASP A 103 1.33 13.52 11.66
N PHE A 104 0.98 12.75 10.63
CA PHE A 104 1.92 12.35 9.57
C PHE A 104 1.39 12.69 8.18
N LYS A 105 0.58 13.74 8.05
CA LYS A 105 -0.11 14.07 6.79
C LYS A 105 0.85 14.41 5.64
N ASP A 106 2.04 14.92 5.93
CA ASP A 106 3.02 15.29 4.92
C ASP A 106 4.25 14.38 4.95
N ALA A 107 4.15 13.23 5.61
CA ALA A 107 5.27 12.31 5.78
C ALA A 107 5.59 11.56 4.47
N SER A 108 6.84 11.11 4.35
CA SER A 108 7.24 10.20 3.29
C SER A 108 6.57 8.83 3.50
N LEU A 109 6.53 8.02 2.44
CA LEU A 109 5.99 6.67 2.57
C LEU A 109 6.77 5.84 3.58
N ALA A 110 8.09 5.94 3.60
CA ALA A 110 8.93 5.23 4.58
C ALA A 110 8.54 5.60 6.02
N THR A 111 8.33 6.89 6.28
CA THR A 111 7.92 7.37 7.61
C THR A 111 6.51 6.89 7.96
N MET A 112 5.59 6.93 7.01
CA MET A 112 4.23 6.42 7.22
C MET A 112 4.22 4.94 7.59
N VAL A 113 5.00 4.13 6.87
CA VAL A 113 5.12 2.69 7.13
C VAL A 113 5.69 2.45 8.53
N SER A 114 6.77 3.14 8.87
CA SER A 114 7.40 3.02 10.19
C SER A 114 6.46 3.45 11.32
N ALA A 115 5.78 4.59 11.16
CA ALA A 115 4.84 5.11 12.15
C ALA A 115 3.64 4.16 12.32
N ALA A 116 3.07 3.69 11.22
CA ALA A 116 1.93 2.77 11.26
C ALA A 116 2.30 1.46 11.98
N ARG A 117 3.48 0.92 11.68
CA ARG A 117 3.99 -0.29 12.34
C ARG A 117 4.14 -0.08 13.84
N SER A 118 4.79 1.01 14.25
CA SER A 118 5.02 1.31 15.66
C SER A 118 3.71 1.50 16.42
N LEU A 119 2.75 2.21 15.83
CA LEU A 119 1.43 2.42 16.43
C LEU A 119 0.67 1.11 16.58
N ALA A 120 0.66 0.28 15.53
CA ALA A 120 -0.02 -1.01 15.58
C ALA A 120 0.60 -1.94 16.63
N GLU A 121 1.92 -1.97 16.74
CA GLU A 121 2.63 -2.75 17.75
C GLU A 121 2.29 -2.26 19.17
N GLY A 122 2.25 -0.95 19.37
CA GLY A 122 1.89 -0.35 20.65
C GLY A 122 0.47 -0.70 21.09
N PHE A 123 -0.48 -0.60 20.17
CA PHE A 123 -1.87 -0.98 20.45
C PHE A 123 -2.02 -2.47 20.70
N ALA A 124 -1.28 -3.31 19.98
CA ALA A 124 -1.28 -4.76 20.20
C ALA A 124 -0.75 -5.12 21.60
N LYS A 125 0.33 -4.49 22.03
CA LYS A 125 0.91 -4.69 23.38
C LYS A 125 -0.07 -4.28 24.46
N LYS A 126 -0.74 -3.13 24.28
CA LYS A 126 -1.75 -2.66 25.21
C LYS A 126 -2.91 -3.66 25.30
N LYS A 127 -3.36 -4.18 24.18
CA LYS A 127 -4.47 -5.15 24.14
C LYS A 127 -4.10 -6.45 24.87
N VAL A 128 -2.88 -6.95 24.65
CA VAL A 128 -2.39 -8.14 25.35
C VAL A 128 -2.37 -7.89 26.85
N LYS A 129 -1.87 -6.73 27.29
CA LYS A 129 -1.87 -6.34 28.70
C LYS A 129 -3.28 -6.30 29.27
N ASP A 130 -4.23 -5.70 28.55
CA ASP A 130 -5.63 -5.58 28.99
C ASP A 130 -6.30 -6.96 29.11
N ILE A 131 -5.94 -7.91 28.23
CA ILE A 131 -6.51 -9.27 28.25
C ILE A 131 -5.86 -10.17 29.30
N THR A 132 -4.54 -10.10 29.41
CA THR A 132 -3.76 -11.05 30.22
C THR A 132 -3.25 -10.48 31.53
N GLY A 133 -3.19 -9.15 31.67
CA GLY A 133 -2.54 -8.49 32.79
C GLY A 133 -1.00 -8.54 32.73
N ILE A 134 -0.42 -9.01 31.63
CA ILE A 134 1.04 -9.13 31.48
C ILE A 134 1.58 -7.97 30.67
N ASP A 135 2.60 -7.30 31.19
CA ASP A 135 3.37 -6.27 30.49
C ASP A 135 4.42 -6.95 29.60
N LEU A 136 4.37 -6.63 28.32
CA LEU A 136 5.34 -7.15 27.34
C LEU A 136 6.42 -6.13 27.01
#